data_8d7c7ac996fd0c8ce2abbbcc4225a4e0
#
_entry.id   8d7c7ac996fd0c8ce2abbbcc4225a4e0
#
_cell.length_a   1.000
_cell.length_b   1.000
_cell.length_c   1.000
_cell.angle_alpha   90.00
_cell.angle_beta   90.00
_cell.angle_gamma   90.00
#
_symmetry.space_group_name_H-M   'P 1'
#
loop_
_entity.id
_entity.type
_entity.pdbx_description
1 polymer ?
#
loop_
_entity_poly.entity_id
_entity_poly.type
_entity_poly.pdbx_seq_one_letter_code
_entity_poly.pdbx_strand_id
1 'polypeptide(L)'
;MSRVTIDPITRIEGHLRIDVEVDQGHVQKAWASSTMFRGIEKILVGRDPREAWLFTQRFCGVCTTVHALASVRAVEDALNLEIPLNAQYIRNLILIAHALHDHIVHFYHLSALDWVDVTQVLKADPKKASSVAESLSDWTGNSTKQMEAVKNRVKGLVESGQLGPFAHGYWGHPAMKLSPEVNLIAVSHYLQALDYQRYANQVVAMLGGKTPHIQNVAVGGVQNAINVDSSATLNVDRLVEMKLLLEKVVGFVQNVYVPDVCAVAGFYPEWFGYGKGVT
;
A
#
# COMPACT_ATOMS: atom_id res chain seq x y z
N MET A 1 -20.04 29.17 15.94
CA MET A 1 -19.96 27.78 15.42
C MET A 1 -19.99 27.82 13.91
N SER A 2 -19.02 27.25 13.26
CA SER A 2 -18.97 27.06 11.81
C SER A 2 -18.94 25.56 11.47
N ARG A 3 -19.55 25.19 10.35
CA ARG A 3 -19.44 23.80 9.83
C ARG A 3 -18.42 23.78 8.71
N VAL A 4 -17.48 22.87 8.80
CA VAL A 4 -16.46 22.60 7.79
C VAL A 4 -16.65 21.20 7.26
N THR A 5 -16.65 21.05 5.95
CA THR A 5 -16.73 19.76 5.27
C THR A 5 -15.43 19.48 4.57
N ILE A 6 -14.86 18.30 4.82
CA ILE A 6 -13.67 17.76 4.15
C ILE A 6 -14.13 16.56 3.30
N ASP A 7 -14.16 16.75 1.97
CA ASP A 7 -14.68 15.75 1.03
C ASP A 7 -13.96 15.87 -0.31
N PRO A 8 -13.25 14.85 -0.74
CA PRO A 8 -12.96 13.60 -0.02
C PRO A 8 -11.80 13.76 0.98
N ILE A 9 -11.73 12.87 1.97
CA ILE A 9 -10.48 12.62 2.70
C ILE A 9 -9.52 11.92 1.74
N THR A 10 -8.29 12.43 1.66
CA THR A 10 -7.24 11.89 0.77
C THR A 10 -6.33 10.90 1.49
N ARG A 11 -5.50 10.19 0.73
CA ARG A 11 -4.48 9.21 1.19
C ARG A 11 -5.08 7.97 1.85
N ILE A 12 -6.32 7.67 1.50
CA ILE A 12 -7.04 6.44 1.89
C ILE A 12 -7.63 5.78 0.66
N GLU A 13 -8.02 4.53 0.78
CA GLU A 13 -8.87 3.86 -0.22
C GLU A 13 -10.34 4.04 0.13
N GLY A 14 -11.15 4.37 -0.89
CA GLY A 14 -12.58 4.61 -0.78
C GLY A 14 -12.93 6.10 -0.60
N HIS A 15 -14.21 6.37 -0.41
CA HIS A 15 -14.75 7.74 -0.33
C HIS A 15 -15.20 8.04 1.09
N LEU A 16 -14.35 8.74 1.83
CA LEU A 16 -14.66 9.23 3.16
C LEU A 16 -14.87 10.74 3.13
N ARG A 17 -15.96 11.18 3.71
CA ARG A 17 -16.26 12.57 4.01
C ARG A 17 -16.27 12.78 5.52
N ILE A 18 -15.67 13.84 5.97
CA ILE A 18 -15.72 14.30 7.37
C ILE A 18 -16.39 15.65 7.42
N ASP A 19 -17.44 15.76 8.20
CA ASP A 19 -18.05 17.03 8.57
C ASP A 19 -17.71 17.35 10.03
N VAL A 20 -17.28 18.59 10.30
CA VAL A 20 -16.96 19.04 11.66
C VAL A 20 -17.69 20.34 12.00
N GLU A 21 -18.12 20.44 13.24
CA GLU A 21 -18.52 21.72 13.85
C GLU A 21 -17.36 22.30 14.62
N VAL A 22 -16.98 23.53 14.27
CA VAL A 22 -15.84 24.24 14.86
C VAL A 22 -16.37 25.45 15.61
N ASP A 23 -15.93 25.62 16.87
CA ASP A 23 -16.16 26.80 17.66
C ASP A 23 -14.86 27.28 18.29
N GLN A 24 -14.55 28.58 18.13
CA GLN A 24 -13.30 29.20 18.61
C GLN A 24 -12.02 28.40 18.25
N GLY A 25 -11.97 27.82 17.05
CA GLY A 25 -10.82 27.04 16.58
C GLY A 25 -10.75 25.58 17.10
N HIS A 26 -11.73 25.14 17.87
CA HIS A 26 -11.80 23.77 18.40
C HIS A 26 -12.95 22.99 17.76
N VAL A 27 -12.67 21.73 17.41
CA VAL A 27 -13.69 20.81 16.92
C VAL A 27 -14.58 20.37 18.08
N GLN A 28 -15.89 20.69 17.97
CA GLN A 28 -16.89 20.34 18.97
C GLN A 28 -17.57 19.00 18.65
N LYS A 29 -17.85 18.75 17.37
CA LYS A 29 -18.46 17.52 16.87
C LYS A 29 -17.84 17.14 15.52
N ALA A 30 -17.79 15.85 15.23
CA ALA A 30 -17.38 15.32 13.95
C ALA A 30 -18.27 14.18 13.52
N TRP A 31 -18.52 14.09 12.21
CA TRP A 31 -19.26 13.00 11.59
C TRP A 31 -18.45 12.45 10.42
N ALA A 32 -18.36 11.13 10.35
CA ALA A 32 -17.82 10.40 9.21
C ALA A 32 -18.96 9.82 8.39
N SER A 33 -18.89 9.99 7.07
CA SER A 33 -19.84 9.39 6.14
C SER A 33 -19.14 8.86 4.91
N SER A 34 -19.65 7.76 4.35
CA SER A 34 -19.23 7.26 3.05
C SER A 34 -20.16 7.81 1.98
N THR A 35 -19.59 8.32 0.90
CA THR A 35 -20.31 8.77 -0.28
C THR A 35 -20.47 7.66 -1.33
N MET A 36 -19.87 6.48 -1.10
CA MET A 36 -20.03 5.28 -1.91
C MET A 36 -20.82 4.19 -1.16
N PHE A 37 -22.03 3.94 -1.61
CA PHE A 37 -22.86 2.85 -1.11
C PHE A 37 -23.14 1.85 -2.24
N ARG A 38 -22.68 0.60 -2.08
CA ARG A 38 -22.90 -0.48 -3.04
C ARG A 38 -23.89 -1.55 -2.55
N GLY A 39 -24.39 -1.43 -1.33
CA GLY A 39 -25.40 -2.28 -0.75
C GLY A 39 -24.98 -3.73 -0.53
N ILE A 40 -23.70 -4.01 -0.30
CA ILE A 40 -23.19 -5.38 -0.13
C ILE A 40 -23.89 -6.08 1.04
N GLU A 41 -24.13 -5.39 2.13
CA GLU A 41 -24.87 -5.91 3.29
C GLU A 41 -26.31 -6.32 2.92
N LYS A 42 -26.94 -5.65 1.96
CA LYS A 42 -28.27 -6.04 1.45
C LYS A 42 -28.17 -7.19 0.43
N ILE A 43 -27.11 -7.20 -0.38
CA ILE A 43 -26.86 -8.27 -1.35
C ILE A 43 -26.66 -9.61 -0.64
N LEU A 44 -26.06 -9.60 0.55
CA LEU A 44 -25.75 -10.81 1.31
C LEU A 44 -26.98 -11.40 2.02
N VAL A 45 -28.05 -10.63 2.23
CA VAL A 45 -29.26 -11.13 2.88
C VAL A 45 -29.86 -12.28 2.07
N GLY A 46 -30.08 -13.44 2.73
CA GLY A 46 -30.63 -14.64 2.11
C GLY A 46 -29.67 -15.45 1.24
N ARG A 47 -28.41 -15.05 1.15
CA ARG A 47 -27.37 -15.85 0.46
C ARG A 47 -26.72 -16.87 1.38
N ASP A 48 -26.16 -17.90 0.77
CA ASP A 48 -25.32 -18.88 1.50
C ASP A 48 -24.10 -18.16 2.09
N PRO A 49 -23.89 -18.20 3.41
CA PRO A 49 -22.74 -17.55 4.04
C PRO A 49 -21.40 -18.07 3.55
N ARG A 50 -21.33 -19.31 3.01
CA ARG A 50 -20.12 -19.87 2.41
C ARG A 50 -19.68 -19.16 1.15
N GLU A 51 -20.59 -18.42 0.49
CA GLU A 51 -20.31 -17.62 -0.71
C GLU A 51 -20.05 -16.13 -0.41
N ALA A 52 -20.30 -15.69 0.82
CA ALA A 52 -20.22 -14.28 1.20
C ALA A 52 -18.87 -13.63 0.86
N TRP A 53 -17.77 -14.37 0.99
CA TRP A 53 -16.42 -13.90 0.68
C TRP A 53 -16.24 -13.50 -0.81
N LEU A 54 -16.96 -14.12 -1.74
CA LEU A 54 -16.94 -13.77 -3.16
C LEU A 54 -17.46 -12.34 -3.40
N PHE A 55 -18.42 -11.92 -2.61
CA PHE A 55 -19.02 -10.58 -2.69
C PHE A 55 -18.23 -9.56 -1.88
N THR A 56 -17.86 -9.89 -0.64
CA THR A 56 -17.17 -8.95 0.25
C THR A 56 -15.81 -8.51 -0.28
N GLN A 57 -15.06 -9.40 -0.90
CA GLN A 57 -13.77 -8.99 -1.48
C GLN A 57 -13.91 -7.93 -2.60
N ARG A 58 -15.09 -7.77 -3.20
CA ARG A 58 -15.34 -6.78 -4.26
C ARG A 58 -15.50 -5.35 -3.74
N PHE A 59 -15.46 -5.13 -2.45
CA PHE A 59 -15.41 -3.77 -1.92
C PHE A 59 -14.19 -3.01 -2.41
N CYS A 60 -13.05 -3.67 -2.42
CA CYS A 60 -11.76 -3.04 -2.60
C CYS A 60 -10.83 -3.92 -3.44
N GLY A 61 -10.26 -3.32 -4.50
CA GLY A 61 -9.24 -3.97 -5.32
C GLY A 61 -7.83 -3.75 -4.79
N VAL A 62 -7.61 -2.75 -3.95
CA VAL A 62 -6.32 -2.48 -3.28
C VAL A 62 -6.15 -3.42 -2.09
N CYS A 63 -7.11 -3.46 -1.15
CA CYS A 63 -7.11 -4.38 0.00
C CYS A 63 -7.71 -5.75 -0.35
N THR A 64 -7.31 -6.29 -1.44
CA THR A 64 -8.00 -7.33 -2.22
C THR A 64 -8.23 -8.66 -1.50
N THR A 65 -7.38 -9.04 -0.55
CA THR A 65 -7.43 -10.35 0.13
C THR A 65 -8.14 -10.30 1.48
N VAL A 66 -8.06 -9.17 2.18
CA VAL A 66 -8.47 -9.06 3.59
C VAL A 66 -9.97 -9.21 3.78
N HIS A 67 -10.79 -8.66 2.87
CA HIS A 67 -12.25 -8.82 2.96
C HIS A 67 -12.72 -10.26 2.72
N ALA A 68 -12.04 -10.99 1.81
CA ALA A 68 -12.32 -12.40 1.60
C ALA A 68 -11.99 -13.22 2.86
N LEU A 69 -10.79 -13.01 3.43
CA LEU A 69 -10.35 -13.73 4.62
C LEU A 69 -11.16 -13.38 5.86
N ALA A 70 -11.53 -12.11 6.04
CA ALA A 70 -12.43 -11.71 7.13
C ALA A 70 -13.78 -12.41 7.04
N SER A 71 -14.33 -12.50 5.82
CA SER A 71 -15.64 -13.16 5.60
C SER A 71 -15.60 -14.66 5.90
N VAL A 72 -14.59 -15.40 5.39
CA VAL A 72 -14.49 -16.84 5.69
C VAL A 72 -14.25 -17.09 7.17
N ARG A 73 -13.40 -16.29 7.83
CA ARG A 73 -13.14 -16.41 9.26
C ARG A 73 -14.39 -16.15 10.11
N ALA A 74 -15.21 -15.16 9.75
CA ALA A 74 -16.46 -14.89 10.45
C ALA A 74 -17.43 -16.07 10.38
N VAL A 75 -17.52 -16.75 9.23
CA VAL A 75 -18.36 -17.95 9.08
C VAL A 75 -17.77 -19.15 9.82
N GLU A 76 -16.46 -19.32 9.76
CA GLU A 76 -15.74 -20.39 10.47
C GLU A 76 -15.89 -20.26 11.98
N ASP A 77 -15.79 -19.05 12.51
CA ASP A 77 -16.01 -18.77 13.93
C ASP A 77 -17.46 -19.09 14.33
N ALA A 78 -18.44 -18.64 13.56
CA ALA A 78 -19.85 -18.92 13.81
C ALA A 78 -20.20 -20.42 13.79
N LEU A 79 -19.46 -21.22 13.01
CA LEU A 79 -19.64 -22.66 12.88
C LEU A 79 -18.68 -23.46 13.78
N ASN A 80 -17.80 -22.78 14.51
CA ASN A 80 -16.75 -23.37 15.34
C ASN A 80 -15.91 -24.42 14.57
N LEU A 81 -15.46 -24.06 13.36
CA LEU A 81 -14.67 -24.94 12.50
C LEU A 81 -13.19 -24.89 12.82
N GLU A 82 -12.58 -26.05 12.92
CA GLU A 82 -11.12 -26.17 12.97
C GLU A 82 -10.53 -26.19 11.55
N ILE A 83 -9.60 -25.27 11.30
CA ILE A 83 -8.99 -25.09 9.97
C ILE A 83 -7.71 -25.91 9.87
N PRO A 84 -7.54 -26.74 8.82
CA PRO A 84 -6.33 -27.51 8.61
C PRO A 84 -5.06 -26.66 8.60
N LEU A 85 -3.99 -27.14 9.21
CA LEU A 85 -2.73 -26.39 9.40
C LEU A 85 -2.16 -25.85 8.09
N ASN A 86 -2.14 -26.65 7.03
CA ASN A 86 -1.66 -26.20 5.72
C ASN A 86 -2.50 -25.07 5.13
N ALA A 87 -3.80 -25.09 5.35
CA ALA A 87 -4.68 -24.01 4.92
C ALA A 87 -4.40 -22.71 5.69
N GLN A 88 -4.11 -22.81 6.99
CA GLN A 88 -3.68 -21.66 7.79
C GLN A 88 -2.36 -21.06 7.28
N TYR A 89 -1.36 -21.90 6.97
CA TYR A 89 -0.11 -21.43 6.38
C TYR A 89 -0.31 -20.72 5.03
N ILE A 90 -1.09 -21.29 4.13
CA ILE A 90 -1.37 -20.67 2.82
C ILE A 90 -2.06 -19.32 3.00
N ARG A 91 -3.09 -19.24 3.84
CA ARG A 91 -3.79 -17.97 4.14
C ARG A 91 -2.85 -16.94 4.76
N ASN A 92 -1.99 -17.35 5.67
CA ASN A 92 -1.02 -16.45 6.33
C ASN A 92 0.03 -15.95 5.33
N LEU A 93 0.54 -16.80 4.44
CA LEU A 93 1.47 -16.38 3.39
C LEU A 93 0.82 -15.36 2.43
N ILE A 94 -0.44 -15.57 2.05
CA ILE A 94 -1.21 -14.60 1.26
C ILE A 94 -1.32 -13.27 2.00
N LEU A 95 -1.68 -13.29 3.29
CA LEU A 95 -1.80 -12.08 4.10
C LEU A 95 -0.47 -11.35 4.28
N ILE A 96 0.62 -12.08 4.53
CA ILE A 96 1.96 -11.50 4.68
C ILE A 96 2.40 -10.84 3.36
N ALA A 97 2.26 -11.54 2.24
CA ALA A 97 2.60 -10.98 0.94
C ALA A 97 1.74 -9.74 0.60
N HIS A 98 0.44 -9.79 0.93
CA HIS A 98 -0.45 -8.64 0.76
C HIS A 98 -0.08 -7.49 1.70
N ALA A 99 0.28 -7.75 2.95
CA ALA A 99 0.71 -6.70 3.88
C ALA A 99 1.98 -5.99 3.39
N LEU A 100 2.96 -6.74 2.87
CA LEU A 100 4.16 -6.15 2.26
C LEU A 100 3.80 -5.24 1.07
N HIS A 101 2.91 -5.70 0.19
CA HIS A 101 2.37 -4.88 -0.89
C HIS A 101 1.70 -3.61 -0.38
N ASP A 102 0.79 -3.74 0.58
CA ASP A 102 -0.03 -2.63 1.07
C ASP A 102 0.80 -1.55 1.78
N HIS A 103 1.77 -1.92 2.60
CA HIS A 103 2.65 -0.95 3.24
C HIS A 103 3.48 -0.17 2.21
N ILE A 104 4.01 -0.84 1.19
CA ILE A 104 4.76 -0.19 0.11
C ILE A 104 3.85 0.78 -0.66
N VAL A 105 2.67 0.32 -1.06
CA VAL A 105 1.70 1.14 -1.82
C VAL A 105 1.23 2.33 -1.00
N HIS A 106 0.87 2.13 0.27
CA HIS A 106 0.37 3.20 1.11
C HIS A 106 1.40 4.30 1.32
N PHE A 107 2.63 3.94 1.67
CA PHE A 107 3.68 4.91 1.93
C PHE A 107 4.08 5.67 0.65
N TYR A 108 4.43 4.95 -0.43
CA TYR A 108 4.94 5.60 -1.64
C TYR A 108 3.83 6.15 -2.54
N HIS A 109 2.78 5.38 -2.81
CA HIS A 109 1.82 5.72 -3.87
C HIS A 109 0.57 6.44 -3.38
N LEU A 110 0.29 6.41 -2.07
CA LEU A 110 -0.78 7.19 -1.47
C LEU A 110 -0.25 8.40 -0.70
N SER A 111 0.68 8.20 0.25
CA SER A 111 1.04 9.23 1.22
C SER A 111 2.21 10.12 0.80
N ALA A 112 3.17 9.62 0.00
CA ALA A 112 4.42 10.34 -0.28
C ALA A 112 4.22 11.74 -0.87
N LEU A 113 3.20 11.95 -1.68
CA LEU A 113 2.94 13.24 -2.33
C LEU A 113 2.50 14.35 -1.35
N ASP A 114 2.24 14.03 -0.08
CA ASP A 114 1.97 15.05 0.94
C ASP A 114 3.25 15.74 1.43
N TRP A 115 4.42 15.11 1.28
CA TRP A 115 5.71 15.66 1.70
C TRP A 115 6.76 15.71 0.59
N VAL A 116 6.56 15.03 -0.54
CA VAL A 116 7.46 15.03 -1.69
C VAL A 116 7.00 16.02 -2.74
N ASP A 117 7.81 17.04 -3.00
CA ASP A 117 7.63 17.99 -4.11
C ASP A 117 8.37 17.48 -5.35
N VAL A 118 7.64 16.89 -6.28
CA VAL A 118 8.21 16.32 -7.50
C VAL A 118 8.89 17.37 -8.37
N THR A 119 8.46 18.63 -8.33
CA THR A 119 9.05 19.73 -9.14
C THR A 119 10.41 20.16 -8.62
N GLN A 120 10.69 20.00 -7.31
CA GLN A 120 12.01 20.31 -6.74
C GLN A 120 13.10 19.37 -7.23
N VAL A 121 12.76 18.19 -7.72
CA VAL A 121 13.68 17.21 -8.33
C VAL A 121 14.55 17.87 -9.43
N LEU A 122 13.99 18.83 -10.17
CA LEU A 122 14.71 19.52 -11.25
C LEU A 122 15.91 20.32 -10.74
N LYS A 123 15.90 20.75 -9.48
CA LYS A 123 16.98 21.50 -8.83
C LYS A 123 18.03 20.62 -8.17
N ALA A 124 17.74 19.32 -8.00
CA ALA A 124 18.62 18.39 -7.30
C ALA A 124 19.93 18.10 -8.04
N ASP A 125 21.00 17.89 -7.29
CA ASP A 125 22.24 17.31 -7.79
C ASP A 125 22.18 15.77 -7.65
N PRO A 126 22.19 15.02 -8.76
CA PRO A 126 22.10 13.55 -8.71
C PRO A 126 23.26 12.88 -7.94
N LYS A 127 24.47 13.45 -7.97
CA LYS A 127 25.62 12.91 -7.24
C LYS A 127 25.46 13.09 -5.73
N LYS A 128 24.99 14.27 -5.31
CA LYS A 128 24.69 14.52 -3.90
C LYS A 128 23.51 13.65 -3.43
N ALA A 129 22.47 13.53 -4.23
CA ALA A 129 21.33 12.64 -3.91
C ALA A 129 21.82 11.19 -3.72
N SER A 130 22.61 10.65 -4.64
CA SER A 130 23.24 9.32 -4.53
C SER A 130 24.04 9.18 -3.23
N SER A 131 24.93 10.13 -2.94
CA SER A 131 25.75 10.11 -1.72
C SER A 131 24.92 10.11 -0.43
N VAL A 132 23.85 10.89 -0.39
CA VAL A 132 22.91 10.91 0.75
C VAL A 132 22.19 9.56 0.88
N ALA A 133 21.67 9.02 -0.20
CA ALA A 133 20.96 7.73 -0.18
C ALA A 133 21.89 6.57 0.21
N GLU A 134 23.10 6.53 -0.33
CA GLU A 134 24.14 5.54 -0.01
C GLU A 134 24.62 5.63 1.45
N SER A 135 24.57 6.81 2.07
CA SER A 135 24.88 6.96 3.49
C SER A 135 23.83 6.31 4.43
N LEU A 136 22.64 6.07 3.92
CA LEU A 136 21.54 5.42 4.67
C LEU A 136 21.48 3.93 4.40
N SER A 137 21.87 3.47 3.20
CA SER A 137 21.73 2.09 2.79
C SER A 137 22.58 1.76 1.56
N ASP A 138 23.17 0.56 1.55
CA ASP A 138 23.95 0.00 0.42
C ASP A 138 23.05 -0.46 -0.75
N TRP A 139 21.88 0.13 -0.90
CA TRP A 139 20.94 -0.25 -1.93
C TRP A 139 21.44 0.11 -3.33
N THR A 140 21.52 -0.88 -4.22
CA THR A 140 22.05 -0.71 -5.58
C THR A 140 21.28 0.30 -6.44
N GLY A 141 20.01 0.53 -6.13
CA GLY A 141 19.14 1.53 -6.76
C GLY A 141 19.45 2.97 -6.35
N ASN A 142 20.42 3.21 -5.46
CA ASN A 142 20.83 4.54 -4.99
C ASN A 142 21.91 5.20 -5.85
N SER A 143 22.37 4.53 -6.91
CA SER A 143 23.48 5.02 -7.74
C SER A 143 23.20 6.36 -8.42
N THR A 144 24.25 7.14 -8.65
CA THR A 144 24.18 8.42 -9.41
C THR A 144 23.50 8.25 -10.76
N LYS A 145 23.80 7.17 -11.48
CA LYS A 145 23.15 6.86 -12.78
C LYS A 145 21.63 6.74 -12.65
N GLN A 146 21.15 6.08 -11.59
CA GLN A 146 19.71 5.96 -11.32
C GLN A 146 19.10 7.33 -11.01
N MET A 147 19.76 8.14 -10.18
CA MET A 147 19.27 9.48 -9.84
C MET A 147 19.22 10.40 -11.07
N GLU A 148 20.22 10.34 -11.96
CA GLU A 148 20.20 11.06 -13.24
C GLU A 148 19.04 10.62 -14.15
N ALA A 149 18.81 9.32 -14.27
CA ALA A 149 17.71 8.78 -15.08
C ALA A 149 16.34 9.24 -14.58
N VAL A 150 16.13 9.22 -13.25
CA VAL A 150 14.89 9.70 -12.62
C VAL A 150 14.71 11.19 -12.82
N LYS A 151 15.75 12.01 -12.60
CA LYS A 151 15.70 13.46 -12.84
C LYS A 151 15.32 13.78 -14.29
N ASN A 152 15.92 13.10 -15.26
CA ASN A 152 15.60 13.28 -16.68
C ASN A 152 14.16 12.87 -17.02
N ARG A 153 13.66 11.79 -16.41
CA ARG A 153 12.26 11.36 -16.57
C ARG A 153 11.29 12.41 -16.01
N VAL A 154 11.55 12.95 -14.83
CA VAL A 154 10.75 14.04 -14.23
C VAL A 154 10.78 15.28 -15.09
N LYS A 155 11.97 15.65 -15.63
CA LYS A 155 12.11 16.78 -16.55
C LYS A 155 11.17 16.64 -17.77
N GLY A 156 11.18 15.48 -18.41
CA GLY A 156 10.30 15.20 -19.56
C GLY A 156 8.81 15.28 -19.20
N LEU A 157 8.40 14.83 -18.00
CA LEU A 157 7.02 14.96 -17.51
C LEU A 157 6.62 16.42 -17.30
N VAL A 158 7.48 17.23 -16.69
CA VAL A 158 7.23 18.66 -16.45
C VAL A 158 7.14 19.42 -17.78
N GLU A 159 8.08 19.18 -18.71
CA GLU A 159 8.11 19.82 -20.02
C GLU A 159 6.90 19.44 -20.89
N SER A 160 6.36 18.24 -20.75
CA SER A 160 5.15 17.83 -21.47
C SER A 160 3.85 18.42 -20.92
N GLY A 161 3.88 19.01 -19.73
CA GLY A 161 2.68 19.48 -19.01
C GLY A 161 1.76 18.37 -18.52
N GLN A 162 2.14 17.11 -18.67
CA GLN A 162 1.34 15.92 -18.29
C GLN A 162 1.84 15.33 -16.97
N LEU A 163 1.64 16.06 -15.88
CA LEU A 163 2.11 15.63 -14.56
C LEU A 163 1.29 14.45 -13.97
N GLY A 164 0.10 14.18 -14.54
CA GLY A 164 -0.73 13.05 -14.08
C GLY A 164 -0.99 13.09 -12.57
N PRO A 165 -0.76 11.99 -11.85
CA PRO A 165 -1.01 11.92 -10.42
C PRO A 165 -0.12 12.84 -9.59
N PHE A 166 0.93 13.42 -10.16
CA PHE A 166 1.80 14.38 -9.49
C PHE A 166 1.25 15.80 -9.51
N ALA A 167 0.17 16.09 -10.22
CA ALA A 167 -0.46 17.42 -10.30
C ALA A 167 -1.44 17.64 -9.13
N HIS A 168 -0.98 17.56 -7.88
CA HIS A 168 -1.84 17.63 -6.69
C HIS A 168 -2.00 19.03 -6.07
N GLY A 169 -1.25 20.03 -6.53
CA GLY A 169 -1.41 21.42 -6.11
C GLY A 169 -0.79 21.81 -4.76
N TYR A 170 -0.09 20.90 -4.05
CA TYR A 170 0.56 21.20 -2.78
C TYR A 170 2.00 21.68 -2.92
N TRP A 171 2.57 21.61 -4.10
CA TRP A 171 3.97 21.95 -4.35
C TRP A 171 4.29 23.39 -4.01
N GLY A 172 5.43 23.57 -3.35
CA GLY A 172 5.84 24.87 -2.83
C GLY A 172 5.13 25.30 -1.55
N HIS A 173 4.28 24.44 -0.95
CA HIS A 173 3.69 24.72 0.34
C HIS A 173 4.79 24.80 1.43
N PRO A 174 4.76 25.81 2.31
CA PRO A 174 5.83 26.03 3.30
C PRO A 174 5.99 24.87 4.32
N ALA A 175 5.00 23.99 4.46
CA ALA A 175 5.11 22.79 5.26
C ALA A 175 5.96 21.68 4.61
N MET A 176 6.23 21.76 3.31
CA MET A 176 7.09 20.80 2.61
C MET A 176 8.57 21.15 2.86
N LYS A 177 9.29 20.28 3.58
CA LYS A 177 10.63 20.58 4.10
C LYS A 177 11.78 19.82 3.43
N LEU A 178 11.47 18.88 2.53
CA LEU A 178 12.51 18.06 1.91
C LEU A 178 13.37 18.89 0.95
N SER A 179 14.70 18.70 1.04
CA SER A 179 15.62 19.31 0.07
C SER A 179 15.40 18.76 -1.35
N PRO A 180 15.89 19.43 -2.41
CA PRO A 180 15.82 18.91 -3.76
C PRO A 180 16.38 17.50 -3.91
N GLU A 181 17.52 17.21 -3.24
CA GLU A 181 18.17 15.91 -3.27
C GLU A 181 17.29 14.82 -2.62
N VAL A 182 16.71 15.12 -1.46
CA VAL A 182 15.81 14.18 -0.76
C VAL A 182 14.52 13.96 -1.57
N ASN A 183 13.98 15.00 -2.21
CA ASN A 183 12.87 14.83 -3.15
C ASN A 183 13.24 13.90 -4.33
N LEU A 184 14.46 14.02 -4.88
CA LEU A 184 14.93 13.14 -5.94
C LEU A 184 15.05 11.68 -5.47
N ILE A 185 15.59 11.45 -4.27
CA ILE A 185 15.68 10.12 -3.66
C ILE A 185 14.26 9.54 -3.50
N ALA A 186 13.36 10.30 -2.90
CA ALA A 186 11.98 9.85 -2.66
C ALA A 186 11.23 9.49 -3.96
N VAL A 187 11.40 10.29 -5.03
CA VAL A 187 10.81 9.98 -6.34
C VAL A 187 11.48 8.75 -6.98
N SER A 188 12.80 8.58 -6.81
CA SER A 188 13.48 7.37 -7.28
C SER A 188 12.92 6.12 -6.59
N HIS A 189 12.76 6.17 -5.28
CA HIS A 189 12.23 5.06 -4.50
C HIS A 189 10.73 4.82 -4.78
N TYR A 190 9.94 5.87 -5.00
CA TYR A 190 8.55 5.77 -5.47
C TYR A 190 8.44 4.95 -6.76
N LEU A 191 9.32 5.21 -7.73
CA LEU A 191 9.33 4.47 -9.00
C LEU A 191 9.78 3.02 -8.82
N GLN A 192 10.78 2.77 -7.97
CA GLN A 192 11.22 1.41 -7.64
C GLN A 192 10.12 0.64 -6.89
N ALA A 193 9.40 1.28 -5.98
CA ALA A 193 8.31 0.68 -5.22
C ALA A 193 7.21 0.07 -6.12
N LEU A 194 7.00 0.59 -7.34
CA LEU A 194 6.08 0.01 -8.31
C LEU A 194 6.47 -1.44 -8.69
N ASP A 195 7.76 -1.74 -8.78
CA ASP A 195 8.22 -3.10 -9.08
C ASP A 195 8.11 -4.02 -7.85
N TYR A 196 8.50 -3.53 -6.67
CA TYR A 196 8.50 -4.35 -5.46
C TYR A 196 7.10 -4.69 -4.96
N GLN A 197 6.13 -3.77 -5.07
CA GLN A 197 4.73 -4.09 -4.81
C GLN A 197 4.20 -5.15 -5.80
N ARG A 198 4.67 -5.13 -7.04
CA ARG A 198 4.32 -6.14 -8.05
C ARG A 198 4.87 -7.52 -7.69
N TYR A 199 6.11 -7.62 -7.18
CA TYR A 199 6.67 -8.89 -6.72
C TYR A 199 5.88 -9.49 -5.56
N ALA A 200 5.46 -8.68 -4.59
CA ALA A 200 4.60 -9.13 -3.52
C ALA A 200 3.24 -9.64 -4.03
N ASN A 201 2.63 -8.93 -5.00
CA ASN A 201 1.40 -9.37 -5.63
C ASN A 201 1.54 -10.66 -6.47
N GLN A 202 2.70 -10.92 -7.05
CA GLN A 202 2.96 -12.21 -7.73
C GLN A 202 2.85 -13.38 -6.74
N VAL A 203 3.37 -13.23 -5.52
CA VAL A 203 3.21 -14.26 -4.47
C VAL A 203 1.74 -14.46 -4.11
N VAL A 204 0.97 -13.37 -3.96
CA VAL A 204 -0.48 -13.46 -3.74
C VAL A 204 -1.16 -14.21 -4.88
N ALA A 205 -0.82 -13.92 -6.15
CA ALA A 205 -1.40 -14.58 -7.31
C ALA A 205 -1.04 -16.07 -7.39
N MET A 206 0.21 -16.44 -7.07
CA MET A 206 0.67 -17.83 -7.09
C MET A 206 -0.10 -18.71 -6.09
N LEU A 207 -0.43 -18.16 -4.93
CA LEU A 207 -1.21 -18.85 -3.90
C LEU A 207 -2.72 -18.71 -4.12
N GLY A 208 -3.17 -17.51 -4.46
CA GLY A 208 -4.59 -17.15 -4.56
C GLY A 208 -5.23 -17.42 -5.92
N GLY A 209 -4.45 -17.90 -6.90
CA GLY A 209 -4.89 -18.14 -8.28
C GLY A 209 -4.89 -16.87 -9.14
N LYS A 210 -5.12 -15.71 -8.54
CA LYS A 210 -5.00 -14.38 -9.15
C LYS A 210 -4.91 -13.28 -8.09
N THR A 211 -4.55 -12.07 -8.50
CA THR A 211 -4.69 -10.81 -7.77
C THR A 211 -5.06 -9.70 -8.76
N PRO A 212 -5.94 -8.75 -8.42
CA PRO A 212 -6.77 -8.67 -7.23
C PRO A 212 -7.85 -9.76 -7.19
N HIS A 213 -8.39 -9.96 -5.99
CA HIS A 213 -9.49 -10.88 -5.70
C HIS A 213 -9.13 -12.36 -5.89
N ILE A 214 -8.53 -12.92 -4.83
CA ILE A 214 -8.13 -14.33 -4.76
C ILE A 214 -9.32 -15.28 -5.00
N GLN A 215 -9.03 -16.50 -5.46
CA GLN A 215 -10.02 -17.50 -5.82
C GLN A 215 -9.89 -18.80 -5.04
N ASN A 216 -8.93 -18.90 -4.13
CA ASN A 216 -8.56 -20.15 -3.49
C ASN A 216 -9.13 -20.38 -2.08
N VAL A 217 -9.72 -19.34 -1.45
CA VAL A 217 -10.31 -19.51 -0.11
C VAL A 217 -11.64 -20.21 -0.18
N ALA A 218 -11.92 -20.98 0.87
CA ALA A 218 -13.22 -21.59 1.13
C ALA A 218 -13.46 -21.61 2.64
N VAL A 219 -14.71 -21.59 3.07
CA VAL A 219 -15.05 -21.84 4.47
C VAL A 219 -14.55 -23.24 4.85
N GLY A 220 -13.73 -23.32 5.88
CA GLY A 220 -13.08 -24.56 6.32
C GLY A 220 -11.67 -24.77 5.76
N GLY A 221 -11.16 -23.88 4.89
CA GLY A 221 -9.79 -24.03 4.38
C GLY A 221 -9.45 -23.27 3.11
N VAL A 222 -8.67 -23.90 2.25
CA VAL A 222 -8.28 -23.42 0.92
C VAL A 222 -8.43 -24.52 -0.12
N GLN A 223 -8.55 -24.14 -1.39
CA GLN A 223 -8.72 -25.05 -2.52
C GLN A 223 -7.37 -25.45 -3.18
N ASN A 224 -6.25 -25.03 -2.60
CA ASN A 224 -4.94 -25.35 -3.15
C ASN A 224 -4.62 -26.83 -2.94
N ALA A 225 -4.34 -27.53 -4.02
CA ALA A 225 -3.70 -28.83 -3.94
C ALA A 225 -2.19 -28.67 -3.67
N ILE A 226 -1.64 -29.47 -2.78
CA ILE A 226 -0.20 -29.52 -2.47
C ILE A 226 0.31 -30.89 -2.91
N ASN A 227 1.19 -30.89 -3.91
CA ASN A 227 1.92 -32.08 -4.33
C ASN A 227 3.27 -31.63 -4.89
N VAL A 228 4.34 -31.96 -4.18
CA VAL A 228 5.70 -31.52 -4.50
C VAL A 228 6.19 -31.98 -5.86
N ASP A 229 5.61 -33.06 -6.39
CA ASP A 229 6.00 -33.68 -7.65
C ASP A 229 5.09 -33.33 -8.83
N SER A 230 4.08 -32.48 -8.63
CA SER A 230 3.12 -32.11 -9.66
C SER A 230 3.26 -30.65 -10.08
N SER A 231 3.44 -30.41 -11.38
CA SER A 231 3.47 -29.05 -11.96
C SER A 231 2.13 -28.28 -11.86
N ALA A 232 1.02 -29.01 -11.65
CA ALA A 232 -0.32 -28.42 -11.54
C ALA A 232 -0.69 -27.92 -10.15
N THR A 233 0.16 -28.16 -9.15
CA THR A 233 -0.11 -27.87 -7.73
C THR A 233 0.97 -26.97 -7.13
N LEU A 234 0.91 -26.71 -5.82
CA LEU A 234 2.03 -26.15 -5.08
C LEU A 234 3.15 -27.20 -4.99
N ASN A 235 4.19 -26.99 -5.78
CA ASN A 235 5.36 -27.87 -5.89
C ASN A 235 6.62 -27.14 -5.40
N VAL A 236 7.77 -27.82 -5.42
CA VAL A 236 9.05 -27.26 -4.98
C VAL A 236 9.46 -26.04 -5.76
N ASP A 237 9.30 -26.02 -7.09
CA ASP A 237 9.70 -24.91 -7.94
C ASP A 237 8.91 -23.64 -7.60
N ARG A 238 7.59 -23.77 -7.38
CA ARG A 238 6.75 -22.64 -6.96
C ARG A 238 7.11 -22.11 -5.57
N LEU A 239 7.46 -23.00 -4.64
CA LEU A 239 7.92 -22.60 -3.31
C LEU A 239 9.25 -21.83 -3.38
N VAL A 240 10.19 -22.29 -4.22
CA VAL A 240 11.47 -21.59 -4.46
C VAL A 240 11.23 -20.23 -5.11
N GLU A 241 10.37 -20.15 -6.13
CA GLU A 241 10.03 -18.89 -6.77
C GLU A 241 9.41 -17.89 -5.80
N MET A 242 8.44 -18.32 -4.97
CA MET A 242 7.85 -17.47 -3.94
C MET A 242 8.88 -16.96 -2.96
N LYS A 243 9.80 -17.83 -2.51
CA LYS A 243 10.90 -17.45 -1.62
C LYS A 243 11.76 -16.36 -2.25
N LEU A 244 12.20 -16.52 -3.50
CA LEU A 244 13.02 -15.54 -4.21
C LEU A 244 12.30 -14.20 -4.41
N LEU A 245 10.99 -14.21 -4.67
CA LEU A 245 10.19 -12.98 -4.76
C LEU A 245 10.09 -12.28 -3.41
N LEU A 246 9.81 -13.02 -2.33
CA LEU A 246 9.74 -12.47 -0.98
C LEU A 246 11.09 -11.91 -0.52
N GLU A 247 12.20 -12.59 -0.80
CA GLU A 247 13.55 -12.10 -0.49
C GLU A 247 13.83 -10.75 -1.17
N LYS A 248 13.42 -10.58 -2.44
CA LYS A 248 13.52 -9.28 -3.13
C LYS A 248 12.71 -8.20 -2.41
N VAL A 249 11.45 -8.50 -2.06
CA VAL A 249 10.58 -7.53 -1.39
C VAL A 249 11.11 -7.18 -0.01
N VAL A 250 11.54 -8.16 0.78
CA VAL A 250 12.13 -7.95 2.11
C VAL A 250 13.41 -7.11 2.00
N GLY A 251 14.26 -7.38 1.01
CA GLY A 251 15.45 -6.59 0.74
C GLY A 251 15.11 -5.11 0.47
N PHE A 252 14.09 -4.83 -0.33
CA PHE A 252 13.60 -3.46 -0.56
C PHE A 252 13.04 -2.83 0.72
N VAL A 253 12.25 -3.57 1.50
CA VAL A 253 11.68 -3.07 2.76
C VAL A 253 12.79 -2.68 3.73
N GLN A 254 13.80 -3.53 3.92
CA GLN A 254 14.87 -3.30 4.88
C GLN A 254 15.83 -2.19 4.47
N ASN A 255 16.14 -2.11 3.18
CA ASN A 255 17.18 -1.20 2.68
C ASN A 255 16.65 0.10 2.07
N VAL A 256 15.35 0.20 1.81
CA VAL A 256 14.74 1.39 1.19
C VAL A 256 13.55 1.88 2.01
N TYR A 257 12.51 1.07 2.17
CA TYR A 257 11.27 1.49 2.80
C TYR A 257 11.47 1.95 4.26
N VAL A 258 12.11 1.15 5.09
CA VAL A 258 12.35 1.49 6.51
C VAL A 258 13.25 2.71 6.67
N PRO A 259 14.40 2.83 5.97
CA PRO A 259 15.20 4.05 5.95
C PRO A 259 14.41 5.30 5.53
N ASP A 260 13.59 5.20 4.47
CA ASP A 260 12.78 6.32 4.00
C ASP A 260 11.74 6.76 5.02
N VAL A 261 11.02 5.83 5.65
CA VAL A 261 10.05 6.14 6.70
C VAL A 261 10.72 6.88 7.86
N CYS A 262 11.88 6.39 8.31
CA CYS A 262 12.64 7.02 9.39
C CYS A 262 13.15 8.41 9.00
N ALA A 263 13.67 8.57 7.78
CA ALA A 263 14.18 9.84 7.29
C ALA A 263 13.05 10.88 7.16
N VAL A 264 11.92 10.53 6.54
CA VAL A 264 10.76 11.42 6.41
C VAL A 264 10.24 11.82 7.80
N ALA A 265 10.09 10.88 8.72
CA ALA A 265 9.69 11.16 10.09
C ALA A 265 10.62 12.17 10.77
N GLY A 266 11.93 12.08 10.53
CA GLY A 266 12.94 13.01 11.03
C GLY A 266 12.80 14.44 10.47
N PHE A 267 12.28 14.62 9.27
CA PHE A 267 12.00 15.95 8.69
C PHE A 267 10.73 16.60 9.24
N TYR A 268 9.77 15.82 9.76
CA TYR A 268 8.45 16.28 10.19
C TYR A 268 8.14 15.90 11.65
N PRO A 269 9.01 16.16 12.63
CA PRO A 269 8.81 15.76 14.02
C PRO A 269 7.57 16.41 14.65
N GLU A 270 7.16 17.59 14.19
CA GLU A 270 5.96 18.28 14.67
C GLU A 270 4.67 17.51 14.35
N TRP A 271 4.65 16.63 13.34
CA TRP A 271 3.46 15.86 12.99
C TRP A 271 3.09 14.82 14.05
N PHE A 272 4.05 14.39 14.86
CA PHE A 272 3.78 13.51 16.00
C PHE A 272 2.91 14.16 17.10
N GLY A 273 2.79 15.50 17.06
CA GLY A 273 1.90 16.24 17.96
C GLY A 273 0.44 16.29 17.52
N TYR A 274 0.14 15.88 16.27
CA TYR A 274 -1.21 15.91 15.72
C TYR A 274 -1.87 14.55 15.82
N GLY A 275 -2.94 14.49 16.61
CA GLY A 275 -3.68 13.26 16.83
C GLY A 275 -2.99 12.30 17.80
N LYS A 276 -3.80 11.46 18.41
CA LYS A 276 -3.36 10.33 19.23
C LYS A 276 -4.04 9.10 18.69
N GLY A 277 -3.30 8.03 18.50
CA GLY A 277 -3.89 6.73 18.20
C GLY A 277 -4.86 6.35 19.33
N VAL A 278 -6.02 5.85 18.97
CA VAL A 278 -6.98 5.27 19.91
C VAL A 278 -6.90 3.77 19.69
N THR A 279 -6.31 3.07 20.63
CA THR A 279 -6.32 1.60 20.66
C THR A 279 -7.15 1.14 21.83
#